data_9cff4ac0cb4b1877356467e274411951
#
_entry.id   9cff4ac0cb4b1877356467e274411951
#
_cell.length_a   1.000
_cell.length_b   1.000
_cell.length_c   1.000
_cell.angle_alpha   90.00
_cell.angle_beta   90.00
_cell.angle_gamma   90.00
#
_symmetry.space_group_name_H-M   'P 1'
#
loop_
_entity.id
_entity.type
_entity.pdbx_description
1 polymer ?
#
loop_
_entity_poly.entity_id
_entity_poly.type
_entity_poly.pdbx_seq_one_letter_code
_entity_poly.pdbx_strand_id
1 'polypeptide(L)'
;MDKKIFKEELEKYKKDIREFANVIHTSVNQFYDKDKPYIYHLDKVCGVLEDYGYEVCETLEDVKVLVFGAYFHDSIEDARITYNDVLKIAGKLGFSNLESIHAAEIVYALTNEKGRTRGDRENDKYFNEMRLVKYAPFMKCCDRLANFRYAVETKSSMEKKYRQEMPEFLKRIGITEPQDLMNELSSL
;
A
#
# COMPACT_ATOMS: atom_id res chain seq x y z
N MET A 1 5.15 15.36 10.04
CA MET A 1 5.81 16.33 9.09
C MET A 1 4.79 17.37 8.66
N ASP A 2 5.24 18.56 8.17
CA ASP A 2 4.31 19.54 7.58
C ASP A 2 3.67 18.97 6.29
N LYS A 3 2.35 19.14 6.15
CA LYS A 3 1.56 18.56 5.04
C LYS A 3 1.97 19.10 3.67
N LYS A 4 2.36 20.37 3.59
CA LYS A 4 2.79 20.99 2.33
C LYS A 4 4.16 20.43 1.90
N ILE A 5 5.09 20.33 2.84
CA ILE A 5 6.42 19.74 2.59
C ILE A 5 6.27 18.28 2.15
N PHE A 6 5.40 17.52 2.83
CA PHE A 6 5.12 16.13 2.46
C PHE A 6 4.62 16.01 1.01
N LYS A 7 3.64 16.83 0.62
CA LYS A 7 3.08 16.80 -0.75
C LYS A 7 4.11 17.20 -1.81
N GLU A 8 4.90 18.23 -1.54
CA GLU A 8 5.97 18.67 -2.44
C GLU A 8 7.02 17.56 -2.62
N GLU A 9 7.36 16.85 -1.56
CA GLU A 9 8.31 15.74 -1.62
C GLU A 9 7.75 14.51 -2.33
N LEU A 10 6.50 14.16 -2.05
CA LEU A 10 5.77 13.06 -2.70
C LEU A 10 5.76 13.22 -4.22
N GLU A 11 5.42 14.41 -4.72
CA GLU A 11 5.35 14.68 -6.17
C GLU A 11 6.70 14.53 -6.89
N LYS A 12 7.83 14.70 -6.21
CA LYS A 12 9.17 14.49 -6.82
C LYS A 12 9.38 13.04 -7.24
N TYR A 13 8.86 12.09 -6.48
CA TYR A 13 9.10 10.66 -6.71
C TYR A 13 7.96 9.94 -7.42
N LYS A 14 6.75 10.48 -7.31
CA LYS A 14 5.51 9.85 -7.77
C LYS A 14 5.57 9.42 -9.24
N LYS A 15 6.02 10.30 -10.12
CA LYS A 15 5.98 10.05 -11.57
C LYS A 15 6.78 8.81 -11.97
N ASP A 16 8.04 8.75 -11.58
CA ASP A 16 8.95 7.69 -12.03
C ASP A 16 8.60 6.34 -11.38
N ILE A 17 8.26 6.36 -10.08
CA ILE A 17 7.83 5.15 -9.35
C ILE A 17 6.53 4.60 -9.95
N ARG A 18 5.55 5.47 -10.21
CA ARG A 18 4.28 5.12 -10.87
C ARG A 18 4.48 4.47 -12.24
N GLU A 19 5.37 5.03 -13.06
CA GLU A 19 5.65 4.52 -14.40
C GLU A 19 6.25 3.11 -14.34
N PHE A 20 7.22 2.87 -13.47
CA PHE A 20 7.77 1.52 -13.26
C PHE A 20 6.72 0.51 -12.79
N ALA A 21 5.89 0.87 -11.81
CA ALA A 21 4.81 0.01 -11.34
C ALA A 21 3.82 -0.32 -12.46
N ASN A 22 3.43 0.68 -13.26
CA ASN A 22 2.53 0.47 -14.39
C ASN A 22 3.10 -0.51 -15.43
N VAL A 23 4.39 -0.37 -15.78
CA VAL A 23 5.06 -1.30 -16.71
C VAL A 23 5.04 -2.73 -16.17
N ILE A 24 5.32 -2.93 -14.89
CA ILE A 24 5.38 -4.25 -14.27
C ILE A 24 4.00 -4.94 -14.30
N HIS A 25 2.95 -4.27 -13.81
CA HIS A 25 1.60 -4.84 -13.79
C HIS A 25 1.04 -5.05 -15.20
N THR A 26 1.32 -4.14 -16.13
CA THR A 26 0.92 -4.29 -17.54
C THR A 26 1.62 -5.49 -18.19
N SER A 27 2.88 -5.76 -17.85
CA SER A 27 3.65 -6.87 -18.43
C SER A 27 3.05 -8.25 -18.14
N VAL A 28 2.26 -8.37 -17.07
CA VAL A 28 1.55 -9.61 -16.69
C VAL A 28 0.05 -9.55 -16.97
N ASN A 29 -0.42 -8.54 -17.70
CA ASN A 29 -1.84 -8.30 -18.00
C ASN A 29 -2.71 -8.21 -16.74
N GLN A 30 -2.21 -7.59 -15.68
CA GLN A 30 -2.97 -7.38 -14.45
C GLN A 30 -3.97 -6.23 -14.61
N PHE A 31 -5.22 -6.49 -14.25
CA PHE A 31 -6.31 -5.51 -14.23
C PHE A 31 -6.91 -5.42 -12.82
N TYR A 32 -7.35 -4.22 -12.45
CA TYR A 32 -8.01 -3.98 -11.17
C TYR A 32 -9.49 -4.33 -11.20
N ASP A 33 -10.14 -3.99 -12.31
CA ASP A 33 -11.51 -4.35 -12.63
C ASP A 33 -11.57 -4.68 -14.13
N LYS A 34 -12.72 -5.09 -14.63
CA LYS A 34 -12.90 -5.60 -15.99
C LYS A 34 -12.16 -4.81 -17.07
N ASP A 35 -12.17 -3.47 -16.93
CA ASP A 35 -11.63 -2.57 -17.96
C ASP A 35 -10.58 -1.57 -17.40
N LYS A 36 -10.19 -1.70 -16.13
CA LYS A 36 -9.25 -0.74 -15.50
C LYS A 36 -7.86 -1.35 -15.38
N PRO A 37 -6.82 -0.70 -15.92
CA PRO A 37 -5.45 -1.14 -15.68
C PRO A 37 -5.13 -1.08 -14.17
N TYR A 38 -4.25 -1.94 -13.70
CA TYR A 38 -3.97 -2.07 -12.26
C TYR A 38 -3.43 -0.79 -11.62
N ILE A 39 -2.73 0.03 -12.41
CA ILE A 39 -2.25 1.34 -11.97
C ILE A 39 -3.35 2.26 -11.42
N TYR A 40 -4.59 2.06 -11.84
CA TYR A 40 -5.74 2.81 -11.31
C TYR A 40 -5.93 2.57 -9.80
N HIS A 41 -5.76 1.32 -9.34
CA HIS A 41 -5.78 1.00 -7.92
C HIS A 41 -4.59 1.62 -7.17
N LEU A 42 -3.39 1.47 -7.72
CA LEU A 42 -2.17 2.01 -7.12
C LEU A 42 -2.23 3.54 -6.98
N ASP A 43 -2.80 4.24 -7.96
CA ASP A 43 -3.08 5.67 -7.88
C ASP A 43 -4.04 6.03 -6.74
N LYS A 44 -5.08 5.20 -6.50
CA LYS A 44 -6.00 5.40 -5.36
C LYS A 44 -5.30 5.17 -4.01
N VAL A 45 -4.44 4.17 -3.91
CA VAL A 45 -3.64 3.92 -2.69
C VAL A 45 -2.68 5.09 -2.43
N CYS A 46 -2.01 5.58 -3.48
CA CYS A 46 -1.15 6.77 -3.38
C CYS A 46 -1.97 8.02 -2.99
N GLY A 47 -3.21 8.15 -3.45
CA GLY A 47 -4.12 9.22 -3.02
C GLY A 47 -4.43 9.18 -1.53
N VAL A 48 -4.65 8.00 -0.95
CA VAL A 48 -4.82 7.86 0.51
C VAL A 48 -3.51 8.19 1.25
N LEU A 49 -2.37 7.76 0.73
CA LEU A 49 -1.07 8.16 1.25
C LEU A 49 -0.90 9.69 1.24
N GLU A 50 -1.34 10.37 0.18
CA GLU A 50 -1.28 11.83 0.07
C GLU A 50 -2.17 12.55 1.09
N ASP A 51 -3.31 11.93 1.45
CA ASP A 51 -4.22 12.47 2.46
C ASP A 51 -3.66 12.39 3.87
N TYR A 52 -2.98 11.28 4.24
CA TYR A 52 -2.63 10.93 5.63
C TYR A 52 -1.13 10.72 5.91
N GLY A 53 -0.30 10.51 4.89
CA GLY A 53 1.11 10.14 5.09
C GLY A 53 1.94 11.18 5.84
N TYR A 54 1.57 12.46 5.76
CA TYR A 54 2.26 13.54 6.49
C TYR A 54 2.24 13.36 8.01
N GLU A 55 1.25 12.64 8.55
CA GLU A 55 1.12 12.38 9.98
C GLU A 55 2.13 11.32 10.48
N VAL A 56 2.51 10.38 9.62
CA VAL A 56 3.40 9.27 9.99
C VAL A 56 4.85 9.47 9.57
N CYS A 57 5.12 10.28 8.54
CA CYS A 57 6.48 10.53 8.06
C CYS A 57 7.29 11.38 9.06
N GLU A 58 8.47 10.89 9.42
CA GLU A 58 9.43 11.58 10.28
C GLU A 58 10.47 12.32 9.45
N THR A 59 10.90 11.74 8.33
CA THR A 59 11.95 12.25 7.43
C THR A 59 11.48 12.36 5.99
N LEU A 60 12.24 13.05 5.13
CA LEU A 60 11.97 13.15 3.70
C LEU A 60 12.20 11.80 3.00
N GLU A 61 13.15 11.02 3.48
CA GLU A 61 13.42 9.67 3.00
C GLU A 61 12.21 8.74 3.22
N ASP A 62 11.48 8.90 4.33
CA ASP A 62 10.25 8.15 4.60
C ASP A 62 9.20 8.39 3.51
N VAL A 63 9.08 9.64 3.02
CA VAL A 63 8.12 9.98 1.95
C VAL A 63 8.41 9.16 0.69
N LYS A 64 9.66 9.12 0.27
CA LYS A 64 10.12 8.37 -0.90
C LYS A 64 9.82 6.87 -0.77
N VAL A 65 10.12 6.29 0.39
CA VAL A 65 9.86 4.88 0.69
C VAL A 65 8.37 4.57 0.69
N LEU A 66 7.53 5.45 1.25
CA LEU A 66 6.09 5.26 1.28
C LEU A 66 5.44 5.40 -0.11
N VAL A 67 5.91 6.33 -0.94
CA VAL A 67 5.45 6.44 -2.34
C VAL A 67 5.77 5.15 -3.09
N PHE A 68 6.96 4.58 -2.88
CA PHE A 68 7.31 3.28 -3.45
C PHE A 68 6.38 2.18 -2.92
N GLY A 69 6.17 2.11 -1.62
CA GLY A 69 5.24 1.16 -1.00
C GLY A 69 3.83 1.23 -1.58
N ALA A 70 3.28 2.44 -1.78
CA ALA A 70 1.96 2.62 -2.37
C ALA A 70 1.84 2.05 -3.79
N TYR A 71 2.88 2.21 -4.61
CA TYR A 71 2.87 1.72 -6.00
C TYR A 71 3.33 0.27 -6.16
N PHE A 72 4.03 -0.31 -5.18
CA PHE A 72 4.60 -1.65 -5.30
C PHE A 72 4.02 -2.68 -4.33
N HIS A 73 3.09 -2.31 -3.43
CA HIS A 73 2.59 -3.19 -2.36
C HIS A 73 2.09 -4.55 -2.85
N ASP A 74 1.47 -4.61 -4.03
CA ASP A 74 0.93 -5.84 -4.63
C ASP A 74 1.87 -6.46 -5.67
N SER A 75 3.05 -5.89 -5.92
CA SER A 75 3.89 -6.28 -7.05
C SER A 75 4.47 -7.70 -6.94
N ILE A 76 4.75 -8.17 -5.73
CA ILE A 76 5.21 -9.55 -5.49
C ILE A 76 4.06 -10.53 -5.70
N GLU A 77 2.86 -10.23 -5.17
CA GLU A 77 1.69 -11.11 -5.26
C GLU A 77 1.14 -11.14 -6.68
N ASP A 78 0.87 -10.00 -7.26
CA ASP A 78 0.10 -9.87 -8.49
C ASP A 78 0.95 -9.73 -9.74
N ALA A 79 2.11 -9.06 -9.66
CA ALA A 79 2.99 -8.87 -10.81
C ALA A 79 4.15 -9.90 -10.88
N ARG A 80 4.20 -10.84 -9.94
CA ARG A 80 5.12 -11.99 -9.94
C ARG A 80 6.61 -11.61 -9.90
N ILE A 81 6.95 -10.44 -9.38
CA ILE A 81 8.34 -10.08 -9.12
C ILE A 81 8.77 -10.62 -7.76
N THR A 82 10.08 -10.73 -7.56
CA THR A 82 10.65 -11.21 -6.30
C THR A 82 11.09 -10.05 -5.41
N TYR A 83 11.33 -10.33 -4.12
CA TYR A 83 11.97 -9.38 -3.19
C TYR A 83 13.26 -8.78 -3.78
N ASN A 84 14.09 -9.59 -4.40
CA ASN A 84 15.34 -9.13 -5.03
C ASN A 84 15.09 -8.23 -6.25
N ASP A 85 13.99 -8.43 -6.97
CA ASP A 85 13.63 -7.54 -8.08
C ASP A 85 13.14 -6.19 -7.55
N VAL A 86 12.39 -6.17 -6.44
CA VAL A 86 12.00 -4.94 -5.74
C VAL A 86 13.24 -4.12 -5.35
N LEU A 87 14.24 -4.76 -4.72
CA LEU A 87 15.53 -4.10 -4.38
C LEU A 87 16.21 -3.49 -5.61
N LYS A 88 16.31 -4.24 -6.70
CA LYS A 88 16.95 -3.76 -7.95
C LYS A 88 16.18 -2.57 -8.56
N ILE A 89 14.84 -2.61 -8.51
CA ILE A 89 14.00 -1.53 -9.04
C ILE A 89 14.17 -0.28 -8.21
N ALA A 90 14.12 -0.39 -6.88
CA ALA A 90 14.36 0.73 -5.97
C ALA A 90 15.75 1.36 -6.24
N GLY A 91 16.81 0.54 -6.39
CA GLY A 91 18.13 1.02 -6.75
C GLY A 91 18.19 1.76 -8.10
N LYS A 92 17.46 1.29 -9.13
CA LYS A 92 17.34 1.99 -10.42
C LYS A 92 16.61 3.33 -10.32
N LEU A 93 15.70 3.45 -9.36
CA LEU A 93 14.98 4.69 -9.05
C LEU A 93 15.77 5.64 -8.12
N GLY A 94 17.06 5.34 -7.88
CA GLY A 94 17.95 6.21 -7.10
C GLY A 94 17.74 6.13 -5.59
N PHE A 95 17.22 5.01 -5.09
CA PHE A 95 17.18 4.71 -3.66
C PHE A 95 18.58 4.31 -3.17
N SER A 96 18.97 4.77 -2.00
CA SER A 96 20.13 4.21 -1.29
C SER A 96 19.89 2.75 -0.91
N ASN A 97 20.93 2.04 -0.49
CA ASN A 97 20.79 0.65 -0.05
C ASN A 97 19.79 0.52 1.13
N LEU A 98 19.83 1.43 2.10
CA LEU A 98 18.91 1.39 3.26
C LEU A 98 17.47 1.68 2.86
N GLU A 99 17.25 2.70 2.03
CA GLU A 99 15.90 3.00 1.50
C GLU A 99 15.37 1.82 0.66
N SER A 100 16.21 1.20 -0.17
CA SER A 100 15.81 0.05 -0.99
C SER A 100 15.40 -1.15 -0.15
N ILE A 101 16.14 -1.44 0.93
CA ILE A 101 15.80 -2.50 1.88
C ILE A 101 14.48 -2.15 2.57
N HIS A 102 14.33 -0.93 3.10
CA HIS A 102 13.09 -0.52 3.79
C HIS A 102 11.87 -0.60 2.86
N ALA A 103 11.99 -0.12 1.62
CA ALA A 103 10.94 -0.22 0.63
C ALA A 103 10.57 -1.69 0.31
N ALA A 104 11.58 -2.56 0.14
CA ALA A 104 11.36 -3.97 -0.14
C ALA A 104 10.74 -4.72 1.06
N GLU A 105 11.13 -4.38 2.30
CA GLU A 105 10.52 -4.95 3.51
C GLU A 105 9.03 -4.58 3.60
N ILE A 106 8.65 -3.33 3.30
CA ILE A 106 7.24 -2.92 3.27
C ILE A 106 6.47 -3.75 2.23
N VAL A 107 6.96 -3.84 1.00
CA VAL A 107 6.31 -4.60 -0.07
C VAL A 107 6.19 -6.08 0.30
N TYR A 108 7.24 -6.67 0.86
CA TYR A 108 7.24 -8.06 1.29
C TYR A 108 6.26 -8.33 2.44
N ALA A 109 6.23 -7.45 3.44
CA ALA A 109 5.32 -7.57 4.58
C ALA A 109 3.84 -7.45 4.18
N LEU A 110 3.54 -6.80 3.06
CA LEU A 110 2.19 -6.66 2.52
C LEU A 110 1.77 -7.82 1.61
N THR A 111 2.74 -8.65 1.19
CA THR A 111 2.49 -9.84 0.38
C THR A 111 1.79 -10.91 1.22
N ASN A 112 0.63 -11.35 0.78
CA ASN A 112 -0.17 -12.35 1.49
C ASN A 112 0.53 -13.71 1.62
N GLU A 113 0.25 -14.44 2.70
CA GLU A 113 0.63 -15.84 2.86
C GLU A 113 -0.06 -16.73 1.79
N LYS A 114 0.48 -17.94 1.58
CA LYS A 114 -0.16 -18.93 0.72
C LYS A 114 -1.41 -19.49 1.41
N GLY A 115 -2.52 -19.53 0.68
CA GLY A 115 -3.76 -20.07 1.21
C GLY A 115 -4.86 -20.13 0.16
N ARG A 116 -5.86 -20.99 0.42
CA ARG A 116 -7.00 -21.16 -0.49
C ARG A 116 -8.06 -20.07 -0.31
N THR A 117 -8.23 -19.63 0.91
CA THR A 117 -9.18 -18.56 1.25
C THR A 117 -8.44 -17.29 1.65
N ARG A 118 -9.13 -16.16 1.67
CA ARG A 118 -8.57 -14.91 2.18
C ARG A 118 -8.15 -15.04 3.65
N GLY A 119 -8.98 -15.70 4.47
CA GLY A 119 -8.65 -15.93 5.89
C GLY A 119 -7.38 -16.76 6.08
N ASP A 120 -7.11 -17.73 5.19
CA ASP A 120 -5.86 -18.50 5.24
C ASP A 120 -4.64 -17.62 4.88
N ARG A 121 -4.81 -16.68 3.97
CA ARG A 121 -3.73 -15.81 3.49
C ARG A 121 -3.47 -14.63 4.42
N GLU A 122 -4.52 -14.00 4.92
CA GLU A 122 -4.47 -12.89 5.90
C GLU A 122 -4.67 -13.47 7.33
N ASN A 123 -3.83 -14.43 7.73
CA ASN A 123 -3.90 -15.08 9.05
C ASN A 123 -3.16 -14.27 10.14
N ASP A 124 -3.15 -14.76 11.39
CA ASP A 124 -2.52 -14.05 12.50
C ASP A 124 -1.01 -13.89 12.33
N LYS A 125 -0.34 -14.89 11.71
CA LYS A 125 1.09 -14.81 11.43
C LYS A 125 1.36 -13.62 10.48
N TYR A 126 0.60 -13.49 9.40
CA TYR A 126 0.70 -12.39 8.45
C TYR A 126 0.61 -11.01 9.15
N PHE A 127 -0.40 -10.80 9.99
CA PHE A 127 -0.54 -9.52 10.70
C PHE A 127 0.54 -9.32 11.75
N ASN A 128 0.97 -10.37 12.44
CA ASN A 128 2.05 -10.28 13.44
C ASN A 128 3.38 -9.87 12.79
N GLU A 129 3.74 -10.47 11.68
CA GLU A 129 4.97 -10.16 10.94
C GLU A 129 4.91 -8.76 10.30
N MET A 130 3.76 -8.41 9.70
CA MET A 130 3.55 -7.07 9.15
C MET A 130 3.77 -5.96 10.18
N ARG A 131 3.30 -6.14 11.42
CA ARG A 131 3.47 -5.14 12.49
C ARG A 131 4.92 -4.91 12.92
N LEU A 132 5.84 -5.80 12.57
CA LEU A 132 7.27 -5.62 12.85
C LEU A 132 7.97 -4.71 11.83
N VAL A 133 7.32 -4.42 10.70
CA VAL A 133 7.88 -3.60 9.64
C VAL A 133 7.30 -2.19 9.71
N LYS A 134 8.17 -1.19 9.94
CA LYS A 134 7.76 0.22 10.00
C LYS A 134 6.96 0.58 8.74
N TYR A 135 5.83 1.24 8.90
CA TYR A 135 4.90 1.67 7.86
C TYR A 135 4.07 0.59 7.15
N ALA A 136 4.38 -0.70 7.25
CA ALA A 136 3.58 -1.72 6.56
C ALA A 136 2.12 -1.76 7.05
N PRO A 137 1.81 -1.67 8.36
CA PRO A 137 0.42 -1.56 8.82
C PRO A 137 -0.30 -0.31 8.30
N PHE A 138 0.37 0.84 8.28
CA PHE A 138 -0.18 2.07 7.71
C PHE A 138 -0.48 1.91 6.22
N MET A 139 0.44 1.33 5.45
CA MET A 139 0.25 1.09 4.02
C MET A 139 -0.90 0.10 3.76
N LYS A 140 -1.07 -0.92 4.62
CA LYS A 140 -2.23 -1.83 4.55
C LYS A 140 -3.56 -1.10 4.82
N CYS A 141 -3.56 -0.10 5.70
CA CYS A 141 -4.72 0.77 5.90
C CYS A 141 -5.00 1.63 4.66
N CYS A 142 -3.96 2.16 3.99
CA CYS A 142 -4.12 2.90 2.74
C CYS A 142 -4.76 2.04 1.64
N ASP A 143 -4.28 0.82 1.45
CA ASP A 143 -4.87 -0.15 0.52
C ASP A 143 -6.34 -0.45 0.88
N ARG A 144 -6.62 -0.76 2.15
CA ARG A 144 -7.98 -1.05 2.61
C ARG A 144 -8.95 0.10 2.35
N LEU A 145 -8.55 1.33 2.65
CA LEU A 145 -9.39 2.51 2.43
C LEU A 145 -9.58 2.81 0.95
N ALA A 146 -8.54 2.67 0.13
CA ALA A 146 -8.63 2.84 -1.33
C ALA A 146 -9.62 1.85 -1.95
N ASN A 147 -9.54 0.58 -1.57
CA ASN A 147 -10.46 -0.46 -2.00
C ASN A 147 -11.91 -0.20 -1.53
N PHE A 148 -12.08 0.27 -0.29
CA PHE A 148 -13.41 0.62 0.22
C PHE A 148 -14.02 1.81 -0.52
N ARG A 149 -13.26 2.92 -0.67
CA ARG A 149 -13.71 4.11 -1.41
C ARG A 149 -14.13 3.74 -2.85
N TYR A 150 -13.38 2.85 -3.50
CA TYR A 150 -13.74 2.35 -4.84
C TYR A 150 -15.03 1.51 -4.82
N ALA A 151 -15.20 0.64 -3.83
CA ALA A 151 -16.42 -0.16 -3.71
C ALA A 151 -17.67 0.69 -3.52
N VAL A 152 -17.58 1.79 -2.75
CA VAL A 152 -18.66 2.79 -2.58
C VAL A 152 -18.93 3.52 -3.90
N GLU A 153 -17.89 4.03 -4.56
CA GLU A 153 -17.98 4.76 -5.83
C GLU A 153 -18.70 3.93 -6.91
N THR A 154 -18.38 2.64 -6.98
CA THR A 154 -18.93 1.71 -7.99
C THR A 154 -20.20 0.98 -7.55
N LYS A 155 -20.68 1.24 -6.34
CA LYS A 155 -21.82 0.53 -5.71
C LYS A 155 -21.61 -0.99 -5.71
N SER A 156 -20.39 -1.43 -5.51
CA SER A 156 -20.01 -2.84 -5.51
C SER A 156 -20.53 -3.56 -4.26
N SER A 157 -20.90 -4.84 -4.41
CA SER A 157 -21.22 -5.69 -3.25
C SER A 157 -20.07 -5.83 -2.24
N MET A 158 -18.86 -5.50 -2.65
CA MET A 158 -17.67 -5.48 -1.78
C MET A 158 -17.76 -4.41 -0.68
N GLU A 159 -18.52 -3.32 -0.89
CA GLU A 159 -18.76 -2.32 0.16
C GLU A 159 -19.29 -2.97 1.44
N LYS A 160 -20.38 -3.74 1.33
CA LYS A 160 -20.97 -4.44 2.48
C LYS A 160 -19.98 -5.37 3.17
N LYS A 161 -19.19 -6.10 2.39
CA LYS A 161 -18.18 -7.01 2.90
C LYS A 161 -17.10 -6.28 3.67
N TYR A 162 -16.55 -5.18 3.11
CA TYR A 162 -15.54 -4.38 3.80
C TYR A 162 -16.05 -3.78 5.12
N ARG A 163 -17.31 -3.30 5.16
CA ARG A 163 -17.92 -2.82 6.41
C ARG A 163 -17.99 -3.92 7.48
N GLN A 164 -18.37 -5.13 7.08
CA GLN A 164 -18.44 -6.27 8.00
C GLN A 164 -17.08 -6.73 8.53
N GLU A 165 -16.05 -6.64 7.69
CA GLU A 165 -14.69 -7.05 8.05
C GLU A 165 -13.93 -5.97 8.85
N MET A 166 -14.36 -4.71 8.79
CA MET A 166 -13.59 -3.57 9.32
C MET A 166 -13.25 -3.67 10.81
N PRO A 167 -14.18 -4.05 11.71
CA PRO A 167 -13.84 -4.16 13.14
C PRO A 167 -12.71 -5.16 13.42
N GLU A 168 -12.75 -6.32 12.75
CA GLU A 168 -11.70 -7.33 12.93
C GLU A 168 -10.40 -6.90 12.25
N PHE A 169 -10.46 -6.24 11.10
CA PHE A 169 -9.30 -5.67 10.43
C PHE A 169 -8.57 -4.67 11.33
N LEU A 170 -9.30 -3.71 11.91
CA LEU A 170 -8.73 -2.70 12.82
C LEU A 170 -8.08 -3.31 14.05
N LYS A 171 -8.71 -4.32 14.64
CA LYS A 171 -8.14 -5.07 15.75
C LYS A 171 -6.83 -5.75 15.36
N ARG A 172 -6.78 -6.36 14.18
CA ARG A 172 -5.62 -7.15 13.71
C ARG A 172 -4.48 -6.28 13.22
N ILE A 173 -4.77 -5.13 12.57
CA ILE A 173 -3.75 -4.21 12.10
C ILE A 173 -2.95 -3.60 13.27
N GLY A 174 -3.61 -3.33 14.39
CA GLY A 174 -2.96 -3.03 15.67
C GLY A 174 -2.26 -1.67 15.74
N ILE A 175 -2.62 -0.71 14.90
CA ILE A 175 -2.17 0.69 14.97
C ILE A 175 -3.32 1.61 15.32
N THR A 176 -3.00 2.77 15.91
CA THR A 176 -3.96 3.82 16.29
C THR A 176 -3.69 5.14 15.57
N GLU A 177 -2.55 5.22 14.89
CA GLU A 177 -2.12 6.40 14.14
C GLU A 177 -1.93 6.04 12.65
N PRO A 178 -2.15 6.97 11.72
CA PRO A 178 -2.59 8.35 11.97
C PRO A 178 -4.06 8.42 12.39
N GLN A 179 -4.37 9.32 13.34
CA GLN A 179 -5.69 9.38 13.98
C GLN A 179 -6.82 9.63 12.98
N ASP A 180 -6.61 10.52 12.01
CA ASP A 180 -7.65 10.86 11.04
C ASP A 180 -7.96 9.68 10.10
N LEU A 181 -6.94 8.93 9.65
CA LEU A 181 -7.14 7.69 8.88
C LEU A 181 -7.90 6.64 9.70
N MET A 182 -7.51 6.45 10.98
CA MET A 182 -8.14 5.46 11.84
C MET A 182 -9.59 5.83 12.15
N ASN A 183 -9.89 7.13 12.32
CA ASN A 183 -11.25 7.63 12.48
C ASN A 183 -12.09 7.38 11.22
N GLU A 184 -11.56 7.66 10.02
CA GLU A 184 -12.26 7.36 8.77
C GLU A 184 -12.55 5.87 8.67
N LEU A 185 -11.56 5.00 8.83
CA LEU A 185 -11.74 3.54 8.77
C LEU A 185 -12.76 3.04 9.81
N SER A 186 -12.75 3.60 11.03
CA SER A 186 -13.68 3.20 12.10
C SER A 186 -15.12 3.64 11.84
N SER A 187 -15.33 4.68 11.02
CA SER A 187 -16.65 5.19 10.65
C SER A 187 -17.31 4.42 9.51
N LEU A 188 -16.59 3.52 8.90
CA LEU A 188 -17.06 2.71 7.76
C LEU A 188 -17.93 1.57 8.23
#